data_461116b6c2ad9f61958555d72a30653e
#
_entry.id   461116b6c2ad9f61958555d72a30653e
#
_cell.length_a   1.000
_cell.length_b   1.000
_cell.length_c   1.000
_cell.angle_alpha   90.00
_cell.angle_beta   90.00
_cell.angle_gamma   90.00
#
_symmetry.space_group_name_H-M   'P 1'
#
loop_
_entity.id
_entity.type
_entity.pdbx_description
1 polymer ?
#
loop_
_entity_poly.entity_id
_entity_poly.type
_entity_poly.pdbx_seq_one_letter_code
_entity_poly.pdbx_strand_id
1 'polypeptide(L)'
;MSEAFPLRVEELVRGSFAEWRTSDTLPETECEDWQLVYVKEGVIEERCDERRVVLRQGGVLLHQPAETAAMRVLGELPPEVLRLDFRCGGAAMDRFRDRVFHADPTEQVALRMLCHAVELTFQDGLPRQDAPFGALQETVVYLEAALLLLGRRAGRARKPSARALRERRHTALVGQARLYFAQNLEREVTLQEVCDACGCTRQQLQQAFRARTRHGPMEDFARMRLDYAAQLLGRGATPGEVAKQLGYCSGAYFSQRFKEATGSTPSEYRRTQMGLPARRGNKNT
;
A
#
# COMPACT_ATOMS: atom_id res chain seq x y z
N MET A 1 8.70 24.35 11.39
CA MET A 1 7.87 24.54 10.17
C MET A 1 6.79 23.47 9.98
N SER A 2 6.69 22.46 10.87
CA SER A 2 5.75 21.31 10.73
C SER A 2 4.29 21.61 11.21
N GLU A 3 4.02 22.67 11.93
CA GLU A 3 2.68 22.97 12.45
C GLU A 3 1.78 23.77 11.50
N ALA A 4 2.34 24.43 10.49
CA ALA A 4 1.56 25.25 9.55
C ALA A 4 0.72 24.41 8.57
N PHE A 5 1.21 23.23 8.19
CA PHE A 5 0.54 22.29 7.29
C PHE A 5 0.53 20.89 7.92
N PRO A 6 -0.43 20.63 8.82
CA PRO A 6 -0.44 19.40 9.62
C PRO A 6 -0.77 18.13 8.84
N LEU A 7 -1.41 18.28 7.68
CA LEU A 7 -1.80 17.18 6.79
C LEU A 7 -1.32 17.48 5.38
N ARG A 8 -0.73 16.49 4.74
CA ARG A 8 -0.39 16.52 3.32
C ARG A 8 -0.58 15.12 2.75
N VAL A 9 -1.49 15.00 1.82
CA VAL A 9 -1.68 13.77 1.04
C VAL A 9 -0.54 13.66 0.03
N GLU A 10 0.20 12.57 0.08
CA GLU A 10 1.38 12.33 -0.75
C GLU A 10 0.98 11.64 -2.06
N GLU A 11 0.01 10.72 -1.98
CA GLU A 11 -0.45 9.92 -3.11
C GLU A 11 -1.88 9.44 -2.88
N LEU A 12 -2.68 9.41 -3.95
CA LEU A 12 -3.94 8.70 -4.03
C LEU A 12 -3.69 7.35 -4.70
N VAL A 13 -4.04 6.26 -4.03
CA VAL A 13 -3.69 4.89 -4.45
C VAL A 13 -4.85 4.23 -5.17
N ARG A 14 -6.02 4.20 -4.54
CA ARG A 14 -7.26 3.65 -5.08
C ARG A 14 -8.44 4.48 -4.65
N GLY A 15 -9.48 4.56 -5.48
CA GLY A 15 -10.68 5.29 -5.14
C GLY A 15 -11.92 4.70 -5.80
N SER A 16 -13.02 4.67 -5.06
CA SER A 16 -14.34 4.34 -5.58
C SER A 16 -15.42 5.08 -4.81
N PHE A 17 -16.39 5.60 -5.51
CA PHE A 17 -17.65 6.00 -4.95
C PHE A 17 -18.75 5.30 -5.75
N ALA A 18 -19.52 4.44 -5.09
CA ALA A 18 -20.48 3.57 -5.78
C ALA A 18 -21.65 3.20 -4.87
N GLU A 19 -22.76 2.88 -5.50
CA GLU A 19 -23.86 2.15 -4.88
C GLU A 19 -23.51 0.66 -4.81
N TRP A 20 -23.63 0.08 -3.63
CA TRP A 20 -23.35 -1.33 -3.37
C TRP A 20 -24.65 -2.13 -3.32
N ARG A 21 -24.62 -3.37 -3.82
CA ARG A 21 -25.76 -4.27 -3.68
C ARG A 21 -25.88 -4.75 -2.24
N THR A 22 -27.10 -5.06 -1.81
CA THR A 22 -27.37 -5.55 -0.44
C THR A 22 -26.66 -6.87 -0.12
N SER A 23 -26.25 -7.63 -1.13
CA SER A 23 -25.47 -8.87 -1.01
C SER A 23 -23.96 -8.68 -1.00
N ASP A 24 -23.49 -7.47 -1.28
CA ASP A 24 -22.06 -7.25 -1.48
C ASP A 24 -21.31 -7.30 -0.15
N THR A 25 -20.15 -7.94 -0.21
CA THR A 25 -19.20 -8.05 0.88
C THR A 25 -17.78 -7.85 0.34
N LEU A 26 -16.93 -7.20 1.12
CA LEU A 26 -15.49 -7.22 0.89
C LEU A 26 -14.85 -8.22 1.86
N PRO A 27 -14.02 -9.14 1.34
CA PRO A 27 -13.29 -10.07 2.18
C PRO A 27 -12.29 -9.33 3.07
N GLU A 28 -11.87 -10.00 4.14
CA GLU A 28 -10.86 -9.46 5.04
C GLU A 28 -9.53 -9.29 4.31
N THR A 29 -9.05 -8.04 4.25
CA THR A 29 -7.78 -7.66 3.64
C THR A 29 -7.02 -6.71 4.55
N GLU A 30 -5.69 -6.76 4.52
CA GLU A 30 -4.84 -5.80 5.24
C GLU A 30 -4.76 -4.50 4.44
N CYS A 31 -5.02 -3.38 5.09
CA CYS A 31 -4.85 -2.04 4.51
C CYS A 31 -3.34 -1.72 4.40
N GLU A 32 -2.83 -1.55 3.20
CA GLU A 32 -1.44 -1.14 2.97
C GLU A 32 -1.22 0.34 3.30
N ASP A 33 -2.22 1.16 3.00
CA ASP A 33 -2.24 2.61 3.14
C ASP A 33 -3.40 3.06 4.04
N TRP A 34 -3.54 4.35 4.29
CA TRP A 34 -4.74 4.89 4.90
C TRP A 34 -5.94 4.72 3.97
N GLN A 35 -7.07 4.28 4.51
CA GLN A 35 -8.31 4.17 3.75
C GLN A 35 -9.42 4.96 4.43
N LEU A 36 -9.98 5.93 3.73
CA LEU A 36 -11.17 6.64 4.15
C LEU A 36 -12.40 5.89 3.64
N VAL A 37 -13.33 5.60 4.56
CA VAL A 37 -14.66 5.05 4.26
C VAL A 37 -15.70 6.06 4.71
N TYR A 38 -16.58 6.47 3.80
CA TYR A 38 -17.70 7.35 4.10
C TYR A 38 -19.01 6.81 3.53
N VAL A 39 -20.03 6.72 4.38
CA VAL A 39 -21.37 6.30 3.99
C VAL A 39 -22.21 7.51 3.70
N LYS A 40 -22.45 7.79 2.41
CA LYS A 40 -23.31 8.90 1.99
C LYS A 40 -24.78 8.56 2.24
N GLU A 41 -25.20 7.33 1.91
CA GLU A 41 -26.54 6.78 2.15
C GLU A 41 -26.46 5.31 2.56
N GLY A 42 -27.46 4.84 3.31
CA GLY A 42 -27.57 3.46 3.73
C GLY A 42 -26.77 3.09 4.97
N VAL A 43 -26.46 1.81 5.12
CA VAL A 43 -25.82 1.24 6.33
C VAL A 43 -24.86 0.11 5.92
N ILE A 44 -23.64 0.16 6.46
CA ILE A 44 -22.66 -0.91 6.32
C ILE A 44 -22.11 -1.34 7.68
N GLU A 45 -21.58 -2.55 7.76
CA GLU A 45 -20.72 -2.98 8.86
C GLU A 45 -19.29 -3.09 8.36
N GLU A 46 -18.39 -2.36 9.01
CA GLU A 46 -16.94 -2.51 8.84
C GLU A 46 -16.39 -3.35 10.00
N ARG A 47 -15.54 -4.30 9.67
CA ARG A 47 -14.75 -5.03 10.63
C ARG A 47 -13.31 -4.51 10.59
N CYS A 48 -12.85 -4.02 11.74
CA CYS A 48 -11.54 -3.39 11.90
C CYS A 48 -10.74 -4.25 12.88
N ASP A 49 -9.85 -5.10 12.41
CA ASP A 49 -9.23 -6.16 13.21
C ASP A 49 -10.31 -7.02 13.91
N GLU A 50 -10.36 -7.00 15.25
CA GLU A 50 -11.36 -7.72 16.06
C GLU A 50 -12.64 -6.91 16.33
N ARG A 51 -12.66 -5.60 15.95
CA ARG A 51 -13.81 -4.73 16.23
C ARG A 51 -14.79 -4.75 15.06
N ARG A 52 -16.07 -4.65 15.40
CA ARG A 52 -17.14 -4.40 14.42
C ARG A 52 -17.70 -3.01 14.62
N VAL A 53 -17.83 -2.29 13.53
CA VAL A 53 -18.30 -0.91 13.51
C VAL A 53 -19.46 -0.81 12.51
N VAL A 54 -20.61 -0.34 12.95
CA VAL A 54 -21.74 -0.06 12.05
C VAL A 54 -21.67 1.41 11.65
N LEU A 55 -21.46 1.67 10.37
CA LEU A 55 -21.53 2.99 9.77
C LEU A 55 -22.91 3.19 9.15
N ARG A 56 -23.54 4.27 9.52
CA ARG A 56 -24.82 4.74 8.95
C ARG A 56 -24.58 5.98 8.10
N GLN A 57 -25.59 6.44 7.41
CA GLN A 57 -25.53 7.71 6.66
C GLN A 57 -24.81 8.82 7.45
N GLY A 58 -23.84 9.46 6.81
CA GLY A 58 -22.96 10.46 7.45
C GLY A 58 -21.79 9.87 8.24
N GLY A 59 -21.72 8.54 8.37
CA GLY A 59 -20.65 7.85 9.07
C GLY A 59 -19.33 7.89 8.29
N VAL A 60 -18.23 8.18 9.00
CA VAL A 60 -16.86 8.21 8.45
C VAL A 60 -15.95 7.39 9.34
N LEU A 61 -15.13 6.55 8.72
CA LEU A 61 -14.09 5.76 9.34
C LEU A 61 -12.82 5.89 8.54
N LEU A 62 -11.68 5.92 9.22
CA LEU A 62 -10.38 5.79 8.58
C LEU A 62 -9.69 4.53 9.09
N HIS A 63 -9.47 3.59 8.17
CA HIS A 63 -8.57 2.46 8.43
C HIS A 63 -7.12 2.95 8.35
N GLN A 64 -6.31 2.46 9.25
CA GLN A 64 -4.88 2.78 9.30
C GLN A 64 -4.07 1.70 8.57
N PRO A 65 -2.87 2.01 8.08
CA PRO A 65 -1.97 1.00 7.55
C PRO A 65 -1.75 -0.16 8.54
N ALA A 66 -1.77 -1.39 8.04
CA ALA A 66 -1.68 -2.63 8.78
C ALA A 66 -2.91 -3.02 9.64
N GLU A 67 -4.02 -2.33 9.47
CA GLU A 67 -5.31 -2.76 10.00
C GLU A 67 -5.95 -3.76 9.03
N THR A 68 -6.54 -4.85 9.54
CA THR A 68 -7.37 -5.70 8.70
C THR A 68 -8.78 -5.14 8.63
N ALA A 69 -9.29 -5.00 7.42
CA ALA A 69 -10.62 -4.48 7.13
C ALA A 69 -11.44 -5.48 6.33
N ALA A 70 -12.72 -5.58 6.67
CA ALA A 70 -13.72 -6.29 5.89
C ALA A 70 -15.02 -5.51 5.95
N MET A 71 -15.82 -5.54 4.88
CA MET A 71 -17.08 -4.82 4.83
C MET A 71 -18.22 -5.75 4.44
N ARG A 72 -19.39 -5.50 5.01
CA ARG A 72 -20.66 -6.05 4.52
C ARG A 72 -21.76 -5.01 4.54
N VAL A 73 -22.65 -5.08 3.58
CA VAL A 73 -23.83 -4.25 3.55
C VAL A 73 -24.83 -4.71 4.60
N LEU A 74 -25.50 -3.78 5.27
CA LEU A 74 -26.58 -4.02 6.21
C LEU A 74 -27.87 -3.33 5.71
N GLY A 75 -29.01 -4.00 5.95
CA GLY A 75 -30.31 -3.45 5.58
C GLY A 75 -30.74 -3.81 4.15
N GLU A 76 -31.91 -3.27 3.74
CA GLU A 76 -32.57 -3.59 2.48
C GLU A 76 -32.28 -2.57 1.37
N LEU A 77 -31.75 -1.41 1.72
CA LEU A 77 -31.46 -0.35 0.76
C LEU A 77 -29.96 -0.41 0.38
N PRO A 78 -29.66 -0.34 -0.93
CA PRO A 78 -28.30 -0.24 -1.43
C PRO A 78 -27.59 0.99 -0.86
N PRO A 79 -26.45 0.85 -0.18
CA PRO A 79 -25.72 2.01 0.35
C PRO A 79 -24.84 2.64 -0.71
N GLU A 80 -24.73 3.98 -0.67
CA GLU A 80 -23.71 4.72 -1.39
C GLU A 80 -22.47 4.93 -0.51
N VAL A 81 -21.35 4.37 -0.93
CA VAL A 81 -20.12 4.33 -0.14
C VAL A 81 -18.94 4.87 -0.92
N LEU A 82 -18.23 5.81 -0.32
CA LEU A 82 -16.91 6.26 -0.75
C LEU A 82 -15.84 5.43 -0.04
N ARG A 83 -14.92 4.87 -0.81
CA ARG A 83 -13.68 4.26 -0.31
C ARG A 83 -12.50 4.88 -1.05
N LEU A 84 -11.52 5.37 -0.31
CA LEU A 84 -10.36 6.06 -0.90
C LEU A 84 -9.09 5.69 -0.14
N ASP A 85 -8.18 5.02 -0.82
CA ASP A 85 -6.87 4.63 -0.30
C ASP A 85 -5.86 5.72 -0.66
N PHE A 86 -5.09 6.17 0.34
CA PHE A 86 -4.15 7.26 0.15
C PHE A 86 -2.97 7.19 1.11
N ARG A 87 -1.84 7.73 0.69
CA ARG A 87 -0.65 7.93 1.52
C ARG A 87 -0.66 9.32 2.13
N CYS A 88 -0.54 9.34 3.43
CA CYS A 88 -0.43 10.57 4.19
C CYS A 88 0.44 10.33 5.43
N GLY A 89 1.54 11.04 5.52
CA GLY A 89 2.45 10.98 6.65
C GLY A 89 2.09 11.95 7.77
N GLY A 90 2.80 11.82 8.88
CA GLY A 90 2.76 12.78 9.97
C GLY A 90 1.88 12.40 11.16
N ALA A 91 2.16 13.05 12.31
CA ALA A 91 1.48 12.80 13.58
C ALA A 91 0.01 13.26 13.60
N ALA A 92 -0.40 14.10 12.65
CA ALA A 92 -1.77 14.58 12.55
C ALA A 92 -2.76 13.45 12.24
N MET A 93 -2.34 12.42 11.50
CA MET A 93 -3.15 11.25 11.18
C MET A 93 -3.52 10.41 12.41
N ASP A 94 -2.80 10.54 13.51
CA ASP A 94 -3.16 9.87 14.77
C ASP A 94 -4.49 10.30 15.36
N ARG A 95 -4.98 11.46 14.96
CA ARG A 95 -6.30 11.95 15.37
C ARG A 95 -7.44 11.07 14.89
N PHE A 96 -7.22 10.32 13.80
CA PHE A 96 -8.23 9.49 13.15
C PHE A 96 -8.22 8.04 13.60
N ARG A 97 -7.15 7.62 14.30
CA ARG A 97 -7.00 6.21 14.73
C ARG A 97 -8.10 5.78 15.68
N ASP A 98 -8.64 4.59 15.45
CA ASP A 98 -9.63 3.94 16.30
C ASP A 98 -10.92 4.77 16.53
N ARG A 99 -11.25 5.66 15.59
CA ARG A 99 -12.39 6.55 15.72
C ARG A 99 -13.39 6.39 14.59
N VAL A 100 -14.65 6.49 14.98
CA VAL A 100 -15.77 6.66 14.05
C VAL A 100 -16.24 8.10 14.18
N PHE A 101 -16.46 8.75 13.05
CA PHE A 101 -17.01 10.09 12.99
C PHE A 101 -18.42 10.02 12.43
N HIS A 102 -19.23 10.98 12.80
CA HIS A 102 -20.47 11.27 12.10
C HIS A 102 -20.35 12.70 11.58
N ALA A 103 -20.33 12.84 10.27
CA ALA A 103 -20.05 14.11 9.61
C ALA A 103 -21.14 15.13 9.89
N ASP A 104 -20.74 16.31 10.33
CA ASP A 104 -21.65 17.46 10.46
C ASP A 104 -21.99 18.04 9.08
N PRO A 105 -22.94 19.01 8.98
CA PRO A 105 -23.34 19.57 7.70
C PRO A 105 -22.19 20.16 6.87
N THR A 106 -21.18 20.76 7.51
CA THR A 106 -20.02 21.35 6.84
C THR A 106 -19.09 20.26 6.31
N GLU A 107 -18.82 19.25 7.13
CA GLU A 107 -18.02 18.09 6.77
C GLU A 107 -18.68 17.28 5.64
N GLN A 108 -20.02 17.15 5.66
CA GLN A 108 -20.78 16.50 4.58
C GLN A 108 -20.66 17.22 3.25
N VAL A 109 -20.55 18.57 3.24
CA VAL A 109 -20.30 19.30 1.99
C VAL A 109 -18.95 18.90 1.40
N ALA A 110 -17.89 18.94 2.20
CA ALA A 110 -16.55 18.53 1.74
C ALA A 110 -16.51 17.09 1.27
N LEU A 111 -17.17 16.17 2.00
CA LEU A 111 -17.24 14.75 1.63
C LEU A 111 -18.04 14.51 0.35
N ARG A 112 -19.13 15.25 0.10
CA ARG A 112 -19.86 15.17 -1.17
C ARG A 112 -19.02 15.66 -2.35
N MET A 113 -18.27 16.75 -2.17
CA MET A 113 -17.35 17.23 -3.20
C MET A 113 -16.25 16.18 -3.47
N LEU A 114 -15.76 15.53 -2.41
CA LEU A 114 -14.81 14.44 -2.54
C LEU A 114 -15.40 13.25 -3.30
N CYS A 115 -16.66 12.84 -3.02
CA CYS A 115 -17.34 11.79 -3.77
C CYS A 115 -17.33 12.08 -5.27
N HIS A 116 -17.76 13.31 -5.64
CA HIS A 116 -17.79 13.72 -7.04
C HIS A 116 -16.40 13.74 -7.69
N ALA A 117 -15.39 14.27 -6.98
CA ALA A 117 -14.02 14.28 -7.48
C ALA A 117 -13.46 12.87 -7.70
N VAL A 118 -13.79 11.92 -6.80
CA VAL A 118 -13.38 10.51 -6.93
C VAL A 118 -14.03 9.85 -8.16
N GLU A 119 -15.29 10.11 -8.45
CA GLU A 119 -15.96 9.62 -9.68
C GLU A 119 -15.26 10.11 -10.96
N LEU A 120 -14.80 11.35 -10.96
CA LEU A 120 -14.06 11.92 -12.09
C LEU A 120 -12.63 11.38 -12.21
N THR A 121 -12.03 11.01 -11.09
CA THR A 121 -10.61 10.63 -11.02
C THR A 121 -10.37 9.14 -11.17
N PHE A 122 -11.31 8.29 -10.71
CA PHE A 122 -11.13 6.84 -10.63
C PHE A 122 -12.17 6.08 -11.44
N GLN A 123 -11.75 4.94 -11.97
CA GLN A 123 -12.61 3.95 -12.59
C GLN A 123 -12.11 2.55 -12.17
N ASP A 124 -13.03 1.68 -11.73
CA ASP A 124 -12.70 0.33 -11.25
C ASP A 124 -11.62 0.32 -10.15
N GLY A 125 -11.63 1.36 -9.32
CA GLY A 125 -10.67 1.56 -8.23
C GLY A 125 -9.31 2.13 -8.64
N LEU A 126 -9.03 2.32 -9.92
CA LEU A 126 -7.75 2.83 -10.44
C LEU A 126 -7.90 4.24 -11.01
N PRO A 127 -6.83 5.07 -10.99
CA PRO A 127 -6.85 6.37 -11.63
C PRO A 127 -7.17 6.26 -13.14
N ARG A 128 -8.10 7.08 -13.61
CA ARG A 128 -8.50 7.13 -15.01
C ARG A 128 -7.43 7.77 -15.87
N GLN A 129 -7.18 7.20 -17.05
CA GLN A 129 -6.28 7.80 -18.04
C GLN A 129 -6.88 9.04 -18.74
N ASP A 130 -8.22 9.10 -18.80
CA ASP A 130 -8.99 10.17 -19.41
C ASP A 130 -9.57 11.15 -18.37
N ALA A 131 -9.03 11.16 -17.14
CA ALA A 131 -9.50 12.06 -16.10
C ALA A 131 -9.41 13.53 -16.58
N PRO A 132 -10.41 14.36 -16.23
CA PRO A 132 -10.38 15.81 -16.55
C PRO A 132 -9.14 16.49 -15.99
N PHE A 133 -8.73 17.60 -16.64
CA PHE A 133 -7.61 18.40 -16.13
C PHE A 133 -7.83 18.78 -14.66
N GLY A 134 -6.85 18.48 -13.84
CA GLY A 134 -6.85 18.80 -12.41
C GLY A 134 -7.67 17.88 -11.52
N ALA A 135 -8.40 16.88 -12.03
CA ALA A 135 -9.27 16.00 -11.23
C ALA A 135 -8.53 15.32 -10.07
N LEU A 136 -7.31 14.83 -10.31
CA LEU A 136 -6.49 14.23 -9.26
C LEU A 136 -6.14 15.23 -8.15
N GLN A 137 -5.75 16.44 -8.53
CA GLN A 137 -5.44 17.49 -7.57
C GLN A 137 -6.69 17.95 -6.81
N GLU A 138 -7.82 18.04 -7.49
CA GLU A 138 -9.11 18.38 -6.88
C GLU A 138 -9.51 17.35 -5.82
N THR A 139 -9.34 16.05 -6.12
CA THR A 139 -9.56 14.96 -5.16
C THR A 139 -8.65 15.09 -3.93
N VAL A 140 -7.37 15.41 -4.11
CA VAL A 140 -6.45 15.67 -2.99
C VAL A 140 -6.93 16.85 -2.14
N VAL A 141 -7.32 17.96 -2.76
CA VAL A 141 -7.79 19.17 -2.05
C VAL A 141 -9.05 18.87 -1.21
N TYR A 142 -10.04 18.17 -1.77
CA TYR A 142 -11.24 17.82 -1.03
C TYR A 142 -10.98 16.77 0.06
N LEU A 143 -10.08 15.82 -0.17
CA LEU A 143 -9.66 14.88 0.86
C LEU A 143 -8.98 15.61 2.03
N GLU A 144 -8.01 16.47 1.75
CA GLU A 144 -7.34 17.26 2.79
C GLU A 144 -8.32 18.17 3.54
N ALA A 145 -9.25 18.81 2.83
CA ALA A 145 -10.31 19.62 3.45
C ALA A 145 -11.19 18.80 4.40
N ALA A 146 -11.66 17.62 3.96
CA ALA A 146 -12.45 16.72 4.79
C ALA A 146 -11.66 16.26 6.04
N LEU A 147 -10.40 15.84 5.86
CA LEU A 147 -9.52 15.44 6.95
C LEU A 147 -9.27 16.61 7.95
N LEU A 148 -9.05 17.83 7.47
CA LEU A 148 -8.86 18.98 8.34
C LEU A 148 -10.11 19.30 9.16
N LEU A 149 -11.30 19.24 8.56
CA LEU A 149 -12.56 19.49 9.25
C LEU A 149 -12.82 18.42 10.31
N LEU A 150 -12.76 17.15 9.96
CA LEU A 150 -12.90 16.00 10.88
C LEU A 150 -11.84 16.06 12.00
N GLY A 151 -10.58 16.37 11.65
CA GLY A 151 -9.47 16.46 12.58
C GLY A 151 -9.61 17.58 13.62
N ARG A 152 -10.28 18.69 13.30
CA ARG A 152 -10.61 19.76 14.27
C ARG A 152 -11.49 19.25 15.39
N ARG A 153 -12.51 18.44 15.07
CA ARG A 153 -13.42 17.83 16.04
C ARG A 153 -12.81 16.66 16.80
N ALA A 154 -11.85 15.99 16.20
CA ALA A 154 -11.17 14.85 16.83
C ALA A 154 -10.48 15.22 18.17
N GLY A 155 -10.30 16.50 18.46
CA GLY A 155 -9.61 16.99 19.65
C GLY A 155 -8.13 16.54 19.68
N ARG A 156 -7.51 16.54 20.87
CA ARG A 156 -6.14 16.00 21.00
C ARG A 156 -6.12 14.52 20.62
N ALA A 157 -5.13 14.15 19.83
CA ALA A 157 -4.91 12.76 19.47
C ALA A 157 -4.91 11.86 20.71
N ARG A 158 -5.67 10.79 20.69
CA ARG A 158 -5.61 9.78 21.74
C ARG A 158 -4.18 9.24 21.76
N LYS A 159 -3.57 9.12 22.95
CA LYS A 159 -2.24 8.51 23.05
C LYS A 159 -2.30 7.16 22.32
N PRO A 160 -1.43 6.93 21.33
CA PRO A 160 -1.47 5.70 20.58
C PRO A 160 -1.31 4.51 21.54
N SER A 161 -2.06 3.45 21.30
CA SER A 161 -1.92 2.22 22.09
C SER A 161 -0.51 1.66 21.95
N ALA A 162 -0.06 0.85 22.91
CA ALA A 162 1.24 0.19 22.84
C ALA A 162 1.36 -0.67 21.55
N ARG A 163 0.23 -1.24 21.07
CA ARG A 163 0.12 -1.97 19.82
C ARG A 163 0.38 -1.02 18.62
N ALA A 164 -0.33 0.10 18.53
CA ALA A 164 -0.16 1.08 17.45
C ALA A 164 1.27 1.64 17.38
N LEU A 165 1.91 1.88 18.54
CA LEU A 165 3.32 2.29 18.59
C LEU A 165 4.27 1.20 18.09
N ARG A 166 3.97 -0.07 18.40
CA ARG A 166 4.75 -1.22 17.91
C ARG A 166 4.61 -1.36 16.40
N GLU A 167 3.41 -1.29 15.87
CA GLU A 167 3.12 -1.37 14.43
C GLU A 167 3.80 -0.26 13.64
N ARG A 168 3.76 0.98 14.15
CA ARG A 168 4.52 2.10 13.56
C ARG A 168 6.01 1.83 13.53
N ARG A 169 6.54 1.34 14.65
CA ARG A 169 7.97 1.00 14.72
C ARG A 169 8.32 -0.09 13.70
N HIS A 170 7.48 -1.12 13.56
CA HIS A 170 7.69 -2.17 12.57
C HIS A 170 7.62 -1.62 11.14
N THR A 171 6.63 -0.80 10.81
CA THR A 171 6.50 -0.16 9.48
C THR A 171 7.71 0.71 9.16
N ALA A 172 8.11 1.59 10.08
CA ALA A 172 9.27 2.44 9.90
C ALA A 172 10.55 1.62 9.70
N LEU A 173 10.73 0.56 10.49
CA LEU A 173 11.91 -0.29 10.43
C LEU A 173 12.00 -1.08 9.12
N VAL A 174 10.89 -1.63 8.63
CA VAL A 174 10.82 -2.29 7.32
C VAL A 174 11.10 -1.29 6.19
N GLY A 175 10.53 -0.08 6.25
CA GLY A 175 10.79 0.97 5.28
C GLY A 175 12.27 1.38 5.22
N GLN A 176 12.90 1.59 6.37
CA GLN A 176 14.34 1.91 6.46
C GLN A 176 15.21 0.78 5.89
N ALA A 177 14.90 -0.47 6.25
CA ALA A 177 15.64 -1.62 5.73
C ALA A 177 15.49 -1.76 4.20
N ARG A 178 14.29 -1.58 3.66
CA ARG A 178 14.05 -1.61 2.21
C ARG A 178 14.77 -0.49 1.47
N LEU A 179 14.84 0.70 2.06
CA LEU A 179 15.63 1.79 1.50
C LEU A 179 17.12 1.43 1.45
N TYR A 180 17.65 0.85 2.53
CA TYR A 180 19.01 0.34 2.56
C TYR A 180 19.25 -0.77 1.52
N PHE A 181 18.30 -1.69 1.37
CA PHE A 181 18.35 -2.73 0.33
C PHE A 181 18.40 -2.13 -1.07
N ALA A 182 17.54 -1.17 -1.38
CA ALA A 182 17.49 -0.51 -2.68
C ALA A 182 18.81 0.17 -3.05
N GLN A 183 19.54 0.70 -2.07
CA GLN A 183 20.85 1.31 -2.25
C GLN A 183 22.00 0.30 -2.42
N ASN A 184 21.75 -0.99 -2.13
CA ASN A 184 22.78 -2.02 -2.09
C ASN A 184 22.45 -3.27 -2.93
N LEU A 185 21.60 -3.15 -3.97
CA LEU A 185 21.17 -4.29 -4.79
C LEU A 185 22.30 -4.98 -5.53
N GLU A 186 23.39 -4.28 -5.79
CA GLU A 186 24.52 -4.76 -6.60
C GLU A 186 25.59 -5.53 -5.79
N ARG A 187 25.40 -5.64 -4.47
CA ARG A 187 26.29 -6.40 -3.60
C ARG A 187 25.55 -7.33 -2.65
N GLU A 188 26.25 -8.24 -2.05
CA GLU A 188 25.73 -8.98 -0.91
C GLU A 188 25.68 -8.08 0.34
N VAL A 189 24.61 -8.22 1.10
CA VAL A 189 24.38 -7.51 2.35
C VAL A 189 24.15 -8.53 3.45
N THR A 190 24.77 -8.32 4.59
CA THR A 190 24.56 -9.16 5.78
C THR A 190 23.43 -8.60 6.66
N LEU A 191 22.79 -9.50 7.39
CA LEU A 191 21.75 -9.09 8.35
C LEU A 191 22.30 -8.08 9.38
N GLN A 192 23.57 -8.17 9.74
CA GLN A 192 24.21 -7.27 10.70
C GLN A 192 24.33 -5.85 10.13
N GLU A 193 24.79 -5.72 8.87
CA GLU A 193 24.87 -4.42 8.20
C GLU A 193 23.52 -3.71 8.15
N VAL A 194 22.44 -4.47 7.88
CA VAL A 194 21.08 -3.92 7.88
C VAL A 194 20.68 -3.45 9.28
N CYS A 195 20.97 -4.24 10.30
CA CYS A 195 20.69 -3.87 11.69
C CYS A 195 21.43 -2.60 12.10
N ASP A 196 22.70 -2.49 11.73
CA ASP A 196 23.55 -1.35 12.04
C ASP A 196 23.04 -0.08 11.31
N ALA A 197 22.69 -0.21 10.04
CA ALA A 197 22.12 0.88 9.25
C ALA A 197 20.76 1.36 9.77
N CYS A 198 19.94 0.45 10.31
CA CYS A 198 18.62 0.77 10.84
C CYS A 198 18.63 1.09 12.35
N GLY A 199 19.76 1.02 13.03
CA GLY A 199 19.88 1.24 14.47
C GLY A 199 19.02 0.30 15.32
N CYS A 200 18.94 -0.99 14.94
CA CYS A 200 18.06 -1.98 15.56
C CYS A 200 18.74 -3.31 15.84
N THR A 201 18.16 -4.12 16.72
CA THR A 201 18.61 -5.48 16.96
C THR A 201 18.09 -6.44 15.89
N ARG A 202 18.76 -7.58 15.69
CA ARG A 202 18.32 -8.65 14.78
C ARG A 202 16.90 -9.11 15.10
N GLN A 203 16.58 -9.24 16.39
CA GLN A 203 15.26 -9.66 16.84
C GLN A 203 14.17 -8.66 16.43
N GLN A 204 14.43 -7.35 16.63
CA GLN A 204 13.49 -6.30 16.24
C GLN A 204 13.26 -6.28 14.74
N LEU A 205 14.33 -6.40 13.93
CA LEU A 205 14.21 -6.43 12.47
C LEU A 205 13.42 -7.65 12.00
N GLN A 206 13.73 -8.85 12.53
CA GLN A 206 13.00 -10.06 12.17
C GLN A 206 11.52 -10.00 12.56
N GLN A 207 11.21 -9.48 13.75
CA GLN A 207 9.82 -9.30 14.20
C GLN A 207 9.06 -8.31 13.30
N ALA A 208 9.69 -7.20 12.92
CA ALA A 208 9.10 -6.22 12.03
C ALA A 208 8.77 -6.82 10.64
N PHE A 209 9.72 -7.54 10.06
CA PHE A 209 9.51 -8.19 8.76
C PHE A 209 8.45 -9.30 8.82
N ARG A 210 8.47 -10.16 9.84
CA ARG A 210 7.43 -11.18 10.01
C ARG A 210 6.04 -10.59 10.16
N ALA A 211 5.93 -9.48 10.90
CA ALA A 211 4.66 -8.81 11.13
C ALA A 211 4.12 -8.09 9.88
N ARG A 212 5.00 -7.68 8.93
CA ARG A 212 4.63 -6.82 7.81
C ARG A 212 4.69 -7.49 6.43
N THR A 213 5.56 -8.47 6.25
CA THR A 213 5.85 -9.03 4.90
C THR A 213 5.66 -10.54 4.83
N ARG A 214 5.40 -11.22 5.93
CA ARG A 214 5.39 -12.69 6.08
C ARG A 214 6.73 -13.37 5.74
N HIS A 215 7.75 -12.59 5.37
CA HIS A 215 9.09 -13.05 4.99
C HIS A 215 10.13 -12.51 5.96
N GLY A 216 11.31 -13.14 5.95
CA GLY A 216 12.45 -12.60 6.68
C GLY A 216 13.11 -11.42 5.92
N PRO A 217 13.90 -10.57 6.61
CA PRO A 217 14.54 -9.42 5.97
C PRO A 217 15.45 -9.80 4.81
N MET A 218 16.25 -10.87 4.94
CA MET A 218 17.16 -11.31 3.88
C MET A 218 16.44 -11.98 2.71
N GLU A 219 15.29 -12.57 2.96
CA GLU A 219 14.41 -13.10 1.91
C GLU A 219 13.78 -11.96 1.10
N ASP A 220 13.32 -10.91 1.78
CA ASP A 220 12.81 -9.70 1.14
C ASP A 220 13.89 -9.03 0.27
N PHE A 221 15.12 -8.94 0.78
CA PHE A 221 16.27 -8.45 0.01
C PHE A 221 16.56 -9.29 -1.23
N ALA A 222 16.56 -10.62 -1.09
CA ALA A 222 16.77 -11.52 -2.22
C ALA A 222 15.69 -11.34 -3.30
N ARG A 223 14.43 -11.14 -2.92
CA ARG A 223 13.34 -10.83 -3.86
C ARG A 223 13.57 -9.50 -4.57
N MET A 224 13.90 -8.43 -3.84
CA MET A 224 14.21 -7.13 -4.44
C MET A 224 15.35 -7.21 -5.46
N ARG A 225 16.40 -8.00 -5.19
CA ARG A 225 17.49 -8.24 -6.15
C ARG A 225 17.03 -8.98 -7.40
N LEU A 226 16.12 -9.97 -7.26
CA LEU A 226 15.57 -10.70 -8.39
C LEU A 226 14.61 -9.83 -9.23
N ASP A 227 13.83 -8.97 -8.59
CA ASP A 227 12.97 -8.00 -9.27
C ASP A 227 13.82 -6.99 -10.08
N TYR A 228 14.91 -6.53 -9.50
CA TYR A 228 15.87 -5.66 -10.21
C TYR A 228 16.57 -6.39 -11.36
N ALA A 229 16.94 -7.66 -11.16
CA ALA A 229 17.45 -8.52 -12.22
C ALA A 229 16.46 -8.66 -13.40
N ALA A 230 15.18 -8.84 -13.10
CA ALA A 230 14.13 -8.91 -14.10
C ALA A 230 14.01 -7.60 -14.91
N GLN A 231 14.13 -6.45 -14.25
CA GLN A 231 14.14 -5.15 -14.93
C GLN A 231 15.35 -4.99 -15.86
N LEU A 232 16.56 -5.38 -15.43
CA LEU A 232 17.78 -5.33 -16.24
C LEU A 232 17.67 -6.25 -17.48
N LEU A 233 17.16 -7.46 -17.30
CA LEU A 233 16.91 -8.41 -18.41
C LEU A 233 15.87 -7.85 -19.39
N GLY A 234 14.80 -7.24 -18.88
CA GLY A 234 13.77 -6.57 -19.70
C GLY A 234 14.31 -5.38 -20.51
N ARG A 235 15.35 -4.71 -20.02
CA ARG A 235 16.09 -3.63 -20.73
C ARG A 235 17.14 -4.17 -21.70
N GLY A 236 17.28 -5.49 -21.85
CA GLY A 236 18.14 -6.12 -22.82
C GLY A 236 19.50 -6.61 -22.29
N ALA A 237 19.82 -6.42 -21.02
CA ALA A 237 21.04 -6.97 -20.44
C ALA A 237 21.08 -8.50 -20.55
N THR A 238 22.27 -9.05 -20.76
CA THR A 238 22.44 -10.52 -20.79
C THR A 238 22.44 -11.11 -19.40
N PRO A 239 22.06 -12.39 -19.22
CA PRO A 239 22.10 -13.05 -17.91
C PRO A 239 23.48 -13.00 -17.23
N GLY A 240 24.59 -13.05 -18.03
CA GLY A 240 25.94 -12.95 -17.51
C GLY A 240 26.28 -11.56 -16.99
N GLU A 241 25.87 -10.50 -17.71
CA GLU A 241 26.04 -9.11 -17.27
C GLU A 241 25.25 -8.86 -15.99
N VAL A 242 23.99 -9.31 -15.93
CA VAL A 242 23.14 -9.15 -14.74
C VAL A 242 23.73 -9.88 -13.53
N ALA A 243 24.18 -11.13 -13.70
CA ALA A 243 24.83 -11.88 -12.63
C ALA A 243 26.09 -11.18 -12.09
N LYS A 244 26.90 -10.63 -13.00
CA LYS A 244 28.11 -9.86 -12.65
C LYS A 244 27.76 -8.56 -11.93
N GLN A 245 26.83 -7.78 -12.48
CA GLN A 245 26.40 -6.51 -11.90
C GLN A 245 25.81 -6.66 -10.51
N LEU A 246 25.03 -7.71 -10.30
CA LEU A 246 24.43 -8.00 -9.00
C LEU A 246 25.38 -8.76 -8.05
N GLY A 247 26.63 -9.00 -8.42
CA GLY A 247 27.63 -9.63 -7.55
C GLY A 247 27.33 -11.10 -7.21
N TYR A 248 26.63 -11.84 -8.09
CA TYR A 248 26.45 -13.28 -7.90
C TYR A 248 27.77 -14.02 -8.13
N CYS A 249 28.08 -14.98 -7.26
CA CYS A 249 29.32 -15.77 -7.35
C CYS A 249 29.42 -16.60 -8.64
N SER A 250 28.30 -16.97 -9.26
CA SER A 250 28.27 -17.62 -10.58
C SER A 250 26.96 -17.34 -11.32
N GLY A 251 27.04 -17.32 -12.67
CA GLY A 251 25.86 -17.20 -13.52
C GLY A 251 24.91 -18.40 -13.41
N ALA A 252 25.45 -19.60 -13.08
CA ALA A 252 24.64 -20.79 -12.85
C ALA A 252 23.78 -20.65 -11.58
N TYR A 253 24.37 -20.20 -10.48
CA TYR A 253 23.65 -19.93 -9.22
C TYR A 253 22.58 -18.84 -9.40
N PHE A 254 22.91 -17.75 -10.07
CA PHE A 254 21.94 -16.72 -10.43
C PHE A 254 20.77 -17.30 -11.23
N SER A 255 21.07 -18.08 -12.29
CA SER A 255 20.03 -18.66 -13.16
C SER A 255 19.10 -19.60 -12.42
N GLN A 256 19.62 -20.38 -11.49
CA GLN A 256 18.84 -21.27 -10.64
C GLN A 256 17.91 -20.45 -9.73
N ARG A 257 18.45 -19.47 -8.98
CA ARG A 257 17.67 -18.63 -8.06
C ARG A 257 16.58 -17.83 -8.78
N PHE A 258 16.91 -17.30 -9.96
CA PHE A 258 15.96 -16.58 -10.78
C PHE A 258 14.82 -17.46 -11.27
N LYS A 259 15.14 -18.68 -11.72
CA LYS A 259 14.14 -19.66 -12.16
C LYS A 259 13.23 -20.13 -11.01
N GLU A 260 13.79 -20.36 -9.83
CA GLU A 260 13.03 -20.72 -8.62
C GLU A 260 12.00 -19.63 -8.26
N ALA A 261 12.37 -18.35 -8.42
CA ALA A 261 11.53 -17.24 -8.06
C ALA A 261 10.51 -16.84 -9.14
N THR A 262 10.86 -16.94 -10.43
CA THR A 262 10.05 -16.45 -11.55
C THR A 262 9.42 -17.55 -12.42
N GLY A 263 9.79 -18.80 -12.20
CA GLY A 263 9.34 -19.95 -12.98
C GLY A 263 10.05 -20.12 -14.34
N SER A 264 10.86 -19.15 -14.79
CA SER A 264 11.58 -19.18 -16.07
C SER A 264 13.06 -18.85 -15.90
N THR A 265 13.90 -19.38 -16.81
CA THR A 265 15.32 -19.01 -16.80
C THR A 265 15.51 -17.54 -17.20
N PRO A 266 16.60 -16.86 -16.77
CA PRO A 266 16.89 -15.48 -17.15
C PRO A 266 16.91 -15.27 -18.68
N SER A 267 17.41 -16.26 -19.43
CA SER A 267 17.45 -16.22 -20.89
C SER A 267 16.07 -16.33 -21.55
N GLU A 268 15.19 -17.16 -20.99
CA GLU A 268 13.80 -17.30 -21.42
C GLU A 268 13.02 -16.03 -21.08
N TYR A 269 13.14 -15.53 -19.86
CA TYR A 269 12.51 -14.30 -19.41
C TYR A 269 12.88 -13.11 -20.30
N ARG A 270 14.18 -12.88 -20.55
CA ARG A 270 14.68 -11.85 -21.44
C ARG A 270 14.08 -11.95 -22.84
N ARG A 271 14.03 -13.15 -23.43
CA ARG A 271 13.44 -13.37 -24.76
C ARG A 271 11.95 -13.00 -24.81
N THR A 272 11.21 -13.42 -23.83
CA THR A 272 9.78 -13.11 -23.71
C THR A 272 9.56 -11.62 -23.64
N GLN A 273 10.33 -10.90 -22.83
CA GLN A 273 10.22 -9.45 -22.68
C GLN A 273 10.62 -8.70 -23.97
N MET A 274 11.55 -9.23 -24.76
CA MET A 274 11.99 -8.65 -26.04
C MET A 274 11.13 -9.09 -27.22
N GLY A 275 10.07 -9.84 -27.04
CA GLY A 275 9.21 -10.35 -28.11
C GLY A 275 9.89 -11.34 -29.07
N LEU A 276 10.98 -11.98 -28.65
CA LEU A 276 11.75 -12.90 -29.49
C LEU A 276 11.16 -14.34 -29.41
N PRO A 277 11.10 -15.09 -30.51
CA PRO A 277 10.50 -16.42 -30.54
C PRO A 277 11.28 -17.43 -29.67
N ALA A 278 10.57 -18.39 -29.09
CA ALA A 278 11.16 -19.48 -28.32
C ALA A 278 12.23 -20.22 -29.14
N ARG A 279 13.39 -20.51 -28.55
CA ARG A 279 14.38 -21.40 -29.21
C ARG A 279 13.74 -22.79 -29.38
N ARG A 280 13.45 -23.21 -30.60
CA ARG A 280 13.12 -24.62 -30.87
C ARG A 280 14.29 -25.45 -30.38
N GLY A 281 14.06 -26.29 -29.39
CA GLY A 281 15.05 -27.21 -28.90
C GLY A 281 15.53 -28.08 -30.07
N ASN A 282 16.81 -28.03 -30.38
CA ASN A 282 17.46 -28.94 -31.29
C ASN A 282 17.46 -30.30 -30.58
N LYS A 283 16.45 -31.11 -30.83
CA LYS A 283 16.55 -32.57 -30.58
C LYS A 283 17.42 -33.12 -31.70
N ASN A 284 18.69 -33.19 -31.47
CA ASN A 284 19.56 -34.05 -32.26
C ASN A 284 19.93 -35.24 -31.39
N THR A 285 19.41 -36.35 -31.84
CA THR A 285 19.95 -37.75 -31.86
C THR A 285 20.78 -38.14 -30.65
#